data_34d8e8f290bee6951002a982408042b0
#
_entry.id   34d8e8f290bee6951002a982408042b0
#
_cell.length_a   1.000
_cell.length_b   1.000
_cell.length_c   1.000
_cell.angle_alpha   90.00
_cell.angle_beta   90.00
_cell.angle_gamma   90.00
#
_symmetry.space_group_name_H-M   'P 1'
#
loop_
_entity.id
_entity.type
_entity.pdbx_description
1 polymer ?
#
loop_
_entity_poly.entity_id
_entity_poly.type
_entity_poly.pdbx_seq_one_letter_code
_entity_poly.pdbx_strand_id
1 'polypeptide(L)'
;MNEVIGPVLAGVTQVVTALVCALAASAGFWGYVTKKDTAKDARTNLLLGLAYDRISHVGMGYIDRGWLTKDEYKGFMEYLYTPYLALGGNGLAKKIADEVSELPIRSQCD
;
A
#
# COMPACT_ATOMS: atom_id res chain seq x y z
N MET A 1 2.02 53.14 -32.97
CA MET A 1 1.60 51.72 -33.18
C MET A 1 2.66 50.70 -32.85
N ASN A 2 3.90 50.91 -33.29
CA ASN A 2 5.01 49.99 -32.97
C ASN A 2 5.32 49.94 -31.47
N GLU A 3 5.11 51.01 -30.74
CA GLU A 3 5.32 51.07 -29.29
C GLU A 3 4.31 50.23 -28.49
N VAL A 4 3.12 50.02 -29.03
CA VAL A 4 2.07 49.22 -28.41
C VAL A 4 2.26 47.74 -28.77
N ILE A 5 2.67 47.45 -30.00
CA ILE A 5 2.85 46.09 -30.50
C ILE A 5 4.08 45.44 -29.85
N GLY A 6 5.17 46.17 -29.65
CA GLY A 6 6.39 45.67 -29.03
C GLY A 6 6.18 45.11 -27.63
N PRO A 7 5.60 45.90 -26.69
CA PRO A 7 5.32 45.36 -25.34
C PRO A 7 4.29 44.20 -25.33
N VAL A 8 3.29 44.26 -26.23
CA VAL A 8 2.31 43.19 -26.36
C VAL A 8 2.95 41.89 -26.83
N LEU A 9 3.83 41.97 -27.85
CA LEU A 9 4.58 40.83 -28.37
C LEU A 9 5.51 40.26 -27.28
N ALA A 10 6.21 41.12 -26.55
CA ALA A 10 7.07 40.67 -25.45
C ALA A 10 6.27 39.95 -24.36
N GLY A 11 5.07 40.47 -24.00
CA GLY A 11 4.19 39.82 -23.04
C GLY A 11 3.68 38.46 -23.51
N VAL A 12 3.30 38.37 -24.79
CA VAL A 12 2.84 37.10 -25.37
C VAL A 12 3.97 36.06 -25.39
N THR A 13 5.18 36.49 -25.75
CA THR A 13 6.37 35.61 -25.73
C THR A 13 6.64 35.09 -24.33
N GLN A 14 6.56 35.93 -23.31
CA GLN A 14 6.75 35.52 -21.92
C GLN A 14 5.69 34.50 -21.47
N VAL A 15 4.44 34.72 -21.84
CA VAL A 15 3.33 33.82 -21.50
C VAL A 15 3.54 32.47 -22.17
N VAL A 16 3.90 32.46 -23.46
CA VAL A 16 4.18 31.22 -24.20
C VAL A 16 5.35 30.48 -23.58
N THR A 17 6.44 31.17 -23.24
CA THR A 17 7.61 30.57 -22.58
C THR A 17 7.22 29.95 -21.23
N ALA A 18 6.43 30.69 -20.42
CA ALA A 18 5.96 30.20 -19.14
C ALA A 18 5.09 28.94 -19.29
N LEU A 19 4.21 28.90 -20.29
CA LEU A 19 3.37 27.73 -20.57
C LEU A 19 4.22 26.52 -20.99
N VAL A 20 5.21 26.72 -21.85
CA VAL A 20 6.11 25.65 -22.27
C VAL A 20 6.91 25.09 -21.07
N CYS A 21 7.43 25.99 -20.23
CA CYS A 21 8.15 25.57 -19.02
C CYS A 21 7.22 24.84 -18.04
N ALA A 22 5.98 25.28 -17.86
CA ALA A 22 5.00 24.64 -17.01
C ALA A 22 4.65 23.24 -17.53
N LEU A 23 4.49 23.08 -18.84
CA LEU A 23 4.22 21.77 -19.45
C LEU A 23 5.41 20.83 -19.28
N ALA A 24 6.63 21.32 -19.49
CA ALA A 24 7.84 20.53 -19.31
C ALA A 24 8.01 20.10 -17.85
N ALA A 25 7.79 21.02 -16.90
CA ALA A 25 7.83 20.73 -15.47
C ALA A 25 6.73 19.75 -15.08
N SER A 26 5.53 19.89 -15.67
CA SER A 26 4.41 18.98 -15.44
C SER A 26 4.74 17.57 -15.92
N ALA A 27 5.36 17.40 -17.08
CA ALA A 27 5.78 16.09 -17.59
C ALA A 27 6.82 15.45 -16.66
N GLY A 28 7.77 16.22 -16.17
CA GLY A 28 8.77 15.72 -15.19
C GLY A 28 8.13 15.36 -13.87
N PHE A 29 7.16 16.13 -13.41
CA PHE A 29 6.39 15.85 -12.20
C PHE A 29 5.60 14.54 -12.33
N TRP A 30 4.92 14.35 -13.46
CA TRP A 30 4.17 13.12 -13.72
C TRP A 30 5.10 11.90 -13.74
N GLY A 31 6.26 11.99 -14.34
CA GLY A 31 7.26 10.94 -14.33
C GLY A 31 7.73 10.61 -12.92
N TYR A 32 7.95 11.64 -12.09
CA TYR A 32 8.34 11.47 -10.69
C TYR A 32 7.22 10.81 -9.89
N VAL A 33 5.97 11.27 -10.04
CA VAL A 33 4.81 10.70 -9.35
C VAL A 33 4.60 9.24 -9.76
N THR A 34 4.69 8.91 -11.04
CA THR A 34 4.54 7.54 -11.53
C THR A 34 5.63 6.63 -10.95
N LYS A 35 6.88 7.11 -10.91
CA LYS A 35 7.99 6.35 -10.35
C LYS A 35 7.81 6.12 -8.84
N LYS A 36 7.29 7.12 -8.13
CA LYS A 36 7.00 7.02 -6.70
C LYS A 36 5.87 6.04 -6.45
N ASP A 37 4.82 6.05 -7.26
CA ASP A 37 3.70 5.11 -7.16
C ASP A 37 4.15 3.68 -7.42
N THR A 38 5.01 3.45 -8.40
CA THR A 38 5.58 2.13 -8.69
C THR A 38 6.40 1.62 -7.50
N ALA A 39 7.20 2.48 -6.87
CA ALA A 39 7.96 2.11 -5.68
C ALA A 39 7.05 1.79 -4.50
N LYS A 40 5.97 2.54 -4.33
CA LYS A 40 4.95 2.30 -3.30
C LYS A 40 4.25 0.97 -3.53
N ASP A 41 3.89 0.65 -4.78
CA ASP A 41 3.26 -0.62 -5.13
C ASP A 41 4.20 -1.80 -4.88
N ALA A 42 5.48 -1.65 -5.20
CA ALA A 42 6.48 -2.68 -4.93
C ALA A 42 6.65 -2.92 -3.43
N ARG A 43 6.67 -1.88 -2.63
CA ARG A 43 6.72 -1.99 -1.16
C ARG A 43 5.47 -2.67 -0.61
N THR A 44 4.31 -2.27 -1.08
CA THR A 44 3.04 -2.85 -0.66
C THR A 44 3.00 -4.33 -1.01
N ASN A 45 3.40 -4.71 -2.22
CA ASN A 45 3.43 -6.10 -2.64
C ASN A 45 4.41 -6.93 -1.82
N LEU A 46 5.57 -6.38 -1.48
CA LEU A 46 6.54 -7.05 -0.63
C LEU A 46 5.99 -7.24 0.79
N LEU A 47 5.37 -6.21 1.35
CA LEU A 47 4.74 -6.29 2.68
C LEU A 47 3.60 -7.31 2.68
N LEU A 48 2.77 -7.34 1.64
CA LEU A 48 1.70 -8.33 1.49
C LEU A 48 2.27 -9.74 1.43
N GLY A 49 3.34 -9.95 0.68
CA GLY A 49 3.99 -11.25 0.58
C GLY A 49 4.57 -11.71 1.91
N LEU A 50 5.27 -10.82 2.61
CA LEU A 50 5.82 -11.12 3.94
C LEU A 50 4.72 -11.36 4.96
N ALA A 51 3.66 -10.56 4.95
CA ALA A 51 2.53 -10.74 5.84
C ALA A 51 1.81 -12.06 5.56
N TYR A 52 1.59 -12.39 4.29
CA TYR A 52 1.00 -13.66 3.90
C TYR A 52 1.83 -14.84 4.39
N ASP A 53 3.13 -14.79 4.19
CA ASP A 53 4.05 -15.83 4.65
C ASP A 53 3.96 -15.99 6.17
N ARG A 54 3.94 -14.87 6.90
CA ARG A 54 3.84 -14.90 8.36
C ARG A 54 2.49 -15.44 8.82
N ILE A 55 1.39 -14.98 8.19
CA ILE A 55 0.04 -15.46 8.50
C ILE A 55 -0.05 -16.98 8.27
N SER A 56 0.49 -17.45 7.14
CA SER A 56 0.49 -18.87 6.81
C SER A 56 1.29 -19.66 7.83
N HIS A 57 2.49 -19.23 8.17
CA HIS A 57 3.37 -19.91 9.12
C HIS A 57 2.77 -19.98 10.51
N VAL A 58 2.33 -18.86 11.04
CA VAL A 58 1.75 -18.78 12.38
C VAL A 58 0.39 -19.48 12.42
N GLY A 59 -0.45 -19.24 11.42
CA GLY A 59 -1.78 -19.85 11.34
C GLY A 59 -1.71 -21.37 11.23
N MET A 60 -0.87 -21.89 10.34
CA MET A 60 -0.69 -23.33 10.20
C MET A 60 -0.12 -23.97 11.47
N GLY A 61 0.77 -23.25 12.17
CA GLY A 61 1.26 -23.71 13.46
C GLY A 61 0.16 -23.88 14.48
N TYR A 62 -0.79 -22.93 14.55
CA TYR A 62 -1.94 -23.06 15.44
C TYR A 62 -2.88 -24.19 15.01
N ILE A 63 -3.13 -24.34 13.72
CA ILE A 63 -3.98 -25.40 13.17
C ILE A 63 -3.37 -26.77 13.48
N ASP A 64 -2.07 -26.94 13.28
CA ASP A 64 -1.37 -28.19 13.57
C ASP A 64 -1.40 -28.52 15.05
N ARG A 65 -1.27 -27.51 15.92
CA ARG A 65 -1.37 -27.70 17.37
C ARG A 65 -2.81 -28.00 17.80
N GLY A 66 -3.80 -27.49 17.07
CA GLY A 66 -5.22 -27.74 17.30
C GLY A 66 -5.88 -26.84 18.31
N TRP A 67 -5.17 -25.84 18.84
CA TRP A 67 -5.70 -24.88 19.80
C TRP A 67 -4.82 -23.63 19.84
N LEU A 68 -5.33 -22.56 20.42
CA LEU A 68 -4.55 -21.35 20.66
C LEU A 68 -5.10 -20.62 21.89
N THR A 69 -4.29 -19.74 22.47
CA THR A 69 -4.73 -18.90 23.58
C THR A 69 -5.49 -17.67 23.06
N LYS A 70 -6.22 -17.03 23.95
CA LYS A 70 -6.94 -15.80 23.62
C LYS A 70 -5.98 -14.71 23.14
N ASP A 71 -4.82 -14.58 23.79
CA ASP A 71 -3.82 -13.57 23.41
C ASP A 71 -3.20 -13.90 22.04
N GLU A 72 -2.96 -15.15 21.75
CA GLU A 72 -2.47 -15.59 20.44
C GLU A 72 -3.50 -15.28 19.34
N TYR A 73 -4.77 -15.57 19.58
CA TYR A 73 -5.84 -15.27 18.64
C TYR A 73 -5.94 -13.76 18.38
N LYS A 74 -5.95 -12.97 19.44
CA LYS A 74 -6.02 -11.52 19.35
C LYS A 74 -4.82 -10.95 18.58
N GLY A 75 -3.62 -11.41 18.89
CA GLY A 75 -2.41 -10.98 18.19
C GLY A 75 -2.43 -11.36 16.72
N PHE A 76 -2.85 -12.58 16.39
CA PHE A 76 -2.97 -13.03 15.02
C PHE A 76 -3.94 -12.16 14.22
N MET A 77 -5.13 -11.90 14.76
CA MET A 77 -6.16 -11.14 14.06
C MET A 77 -5.83 -9.65 13.97
N GLU A 78 -5.34 -9.04 15.06
CA GLU A 78 -5.10 -7.59 15.10
C GLU A 78 -3.79 -7.17 14.44
N TYR A 79 -2.73 -7.96 14.58
CA TYR A 79 -1.40 -7.56 14.12
C TYR A 79 -0.99 -8.17 12.79
N LEU A 80 -1.64 -9.23 12.36
CA LEU A 80 -1.32 -9.89 11.10
C LEU A 80 -2.46 -9.80 10.09
N TYR A 81 -3.62 -10.32 10.41
CA TYR A 81 -4.69 -10.49 9.44
C TYR A 81 -5.38 -9.16 9.10
N THR A 82 -5.76 -8.37 10.09
CA THR A 82 -6.45 -7.10 9.85
C THR A 82 -5.59 -6.10 9.06
N PRO A 83 -4.30 -5.88 9.41
CA PRO A 83 -3.44 -5.05 8.59
C PRO A 83 -3.23 -5.60 7.17
N TYR A 84 -3.17 -6.91 7.02
CA TYR A 84 -3.05 -7.55 5.71
C TYR A 84 -4.24 -7.21 4.82
N LEU A 85 -5.46 -7.28 5.34
CA LEU A 85 -6.66 -6.89 4.61
C LEU A 85 -6.65 -5.41 4.28
N ALA A 86 -6.21 -4.56 5.21
CA ALA A 86 -6.14 -3.12 5.00
C ALA A 86 -5.19 -2.74 3.86
N LEU A 87 -4.13 -3.53 3.65
CA LEU A 87 -3.19 -3.33 2.54
C LEU A 87 -3.70 -3.89 1.21
N GLY A 88 -4.86 -4.53 1.19
CA GLY A 88 -5.42 -5.12 -0.01
C GLY A 88 -5.12 -6.61 -0.18
N GLY A 89 -4.90 -7.32 0.92
CA GLY A 89 -4.63 -8.75 0.90
C GLY A 89 -5.78 -9.58 0.32
N ASN A 90 -5.47 -10.72 -0.24
CA ASN A 90 -6.42 -11.58 -0.94
C ASN A 90 -7.01 -12.67 -0.03
N GLY A 91 -7.89 -13.50 -0.61
CA GLY A 91 -8.68 -14.49 0.10
C GLY A 91 -7.94 -15.74 0.56
N LEU A 92 -6.68 -15.96 0.18
CA LEU A 92 -5.91 -17.13 0.64
C LEU A 92 -5.64 -17.07 2.14
N ALA A 93 -5.24 -15.90 2.64
CA ALA A 93 -5.05 -15.69 4.07
C ALA A 93 -6.37 -15.77 4.84
N LYS A 94 -7.47 -15.41 4.20
CA LYS A 94 -8.81 -15.53 4.79
C LYS A 94 -9.13 -16.97 5.16
N LYS A 95 -8.80 -17.91 4.29
CA LYS A 95 -9.04 -19.33 4.54
C LYS A 95 -8.28 -19.80 5.79
N ILE A 96 -7.03 -19.40 5.92
CA ILE A 96 -6.22 -19.72 7.09
C ILE A 96 -6.79 -19.04 8.35
N ALA A 97 -7.17 -17.78 8.25
CA ALA A 97 -7.75 -17.05 9.37
C ALA A 97 -9.08 -17.66 9.82
N ASP A 98 -9.91 -18.11 8.89
CA ASP A 98 -11.17 -18.77 9.20
C ASP A 98 -10.93 -20.09 9.93
N GLU A 99 -9.96 -20.88 9.50
CA GLU A 99 -9.59 -22.12 10.17
C GLU A 99 -9.04 -21.86 11.57
N VAL A 100 -8.22 -20.82 11.73
CA VAL A 100 -7.70 -20.42 13.05
C VAL A 100 -8.85 -19.99 13.97
N SER A 101 -9.85 -19.28 13.45
CA SER A 101 -10.97 -18.80 14.25
C SER A 101 -11.89 -19.94 14.72
N GLU A 102 -11.84 -21.09 14.08
CA GLU A 102 -12.60 -22.27 14.48
C GLU A 102 -11.90 -23.11 15.55
N LEU A 103 -10.63 -22.82 15.83
CA LEU A 103 -9.87 -23.60 16.82
C LEU A 103 -10.33 -23.29 18.25
N PRO A 104 -10.29 -24.29 19.14
CA PRO A 104 -10.61 -24.05 20.55
C PRO A 104 -9.60 -23.11 21.20
N ILE A 105 -10.11 -22.18 21.99
CA ILE A 105 -9.30 -21.22 22.72
C ILE A 105 -9.04 -21.78 24.12
N ARG A 106 -7.77 -21.87 24.50
CA ARG A 106 -7.36 -22.34 25.82
C ARG A 106 -6.81 -21.17 26.64
N SER A 107 -6.99 -21.26 27.94
CA SER A 107 -6.39 -20.32 28.88
C SER A 107 -4.87 -20.55 28.96
N GLN A 108 -4.12 -19.46 29.18
CA GLN A 108 -2.66 -19.54 29.31
C GLN A 108 -2.21 -20.33 30.53
N CYS A 109 -3.09 -20.52 31.50
CA CYS A 109 -2.78 -21.26 32.73
C CYS A 109 -2.96 -22.78 32.59
N ASP A 110 -3.47 -23.21 31.45
CA ASP A 110 -3.66 -24.63 31.13
C ASP A 110 -2.53 -25.15 30.27
#